data_30036d6e47d7e682413c11152c6d5eed
#
_entry.id   30036d6e47d7e682413c11152c6d5eed
#
_cell.length_a   1.000
_cell.length_b   1.000
_cell.length_c   1.000
_cell.angle_alpha   90.00
_cell.angle_beta   90.00
_cell.angle_gamma   90.00
#
_symmetry.space_group_name_H-M   'P 1'
#
loop_
_entity.id
_entity.type
_entity.pdbx_description
1 polymer ?
#
loop_
_entity_poly.entity_id
_entity_poly.type
_entity_poly.pdbx_seq_one_letter_code
_entity_poly.pdbx_strand_id
1 'polypeptide(L)'
;HEGPVANWSAVSGGRSRIGPAPPIIAIPTTAGTGSEVGGGCVIITEDGQKIVIGSPNLLPKMAICDPELTLGLPKTLTAATGMDAMAHCIEAYLTPAVNPPAAAIGLDGLERVVTYLPRAVTDGQDRDARWHMMMAASEGAMAFAKGLGCVHSMSHAIGADPDLQAHHGTLNAVLLPTVLRLNAPHVGDKYVRLRRAMGLEEGADIAEWITDFNRQL
;
A
#
# COMPACT_ATOMS: atom_id res chain seq x y z
N HIS A 1 -17.08 14.65 18.25
CA HIS A 1 -16.35 15.74 17.57
C HIS A 1 -17.36 16.59 16.80
N GLU A 2 -17.31 17.90 16.97
CA GLU A 2 -18.20 18.82 16.30
C GLU A 2 -17.53 19.43 15.05
N GLY A 3 -18.32 19.64 13.99
CA GLY A 3 -17.90 20.28 12.76
C GLY A 3 -17.64 19.34 11.59
N PRO A 4 -17.38 19.90 10.39
CA PRO A 4 -17.14 19.11 9.18
C PRO A 4 -15.95 18.17 9.28
N VAL A 5 -16.04 17.00 8.65
CA VAL A 5 -14.98 15.99 8.62
C VAL A 5 -13.66 16.55 8.08
N ALA A 6 -13.72 17.47 7.12
CA ALA A 6 -12.57 18.15 6.54
C ALA A 6 -11.66 18.84 7.58
N ASN A 7 -12.22 19.31 8.70
CA ASN A 7 -11.45 19.92 9.79
C ASN A 7 -10.49 18.95 10.47
N TRP A 8 -10.68 17.65 10.31
CA TRP A 8 -9.90 16.59 10.93
C TRP A 8 -8.82 16.04 10.01
N SER A 9 -8.68 16.60 8.79
CA SER A 9 -7.66 16.16 7.85
C SER A 9 -6.25 16.38 8.41
N ALA A 10 -5.33 15.53 7.94
CA ALA A 10 -3.93 15.59 8.36
C ALA A 10 -3.29 16.95 8.01
N VAL A 11 -3.63 17.52 6.83
CA VAL A 11 -3.13 18.82 6.38
C VAL A 11 -3.69 20.00 7.19
N SER A 12 -4.87 19.83 7.79
CA SER A 12 -5.49 20.85 8.67
C SER A 12 -5.05 20.71 10.14
N GLY A 13 -4.02 19.89 10.42
CA GLY A 13 -3.55 19.64 11.78
C GLY A 13 -4.49 18.77 12.61
N GLY A 14 -5.41 18.04 11.97
CA GLY A 14 -6.38 17.17 12.64
C GLY A 14 -5.75 16.07 13.50
N ARG A 15 -4.58 15.59 13.10
CA ARG A 15 -3.87 14.49 13.77
C ARG A 15 -3.71 14.69 15.30
N SER A 16 -3.36 15.89 15.72
CA SER A 16 -3.15 16.23 17.15
C SER A 16 -4.45 16.51 17.90
N ARG A 17 -5.55 16.74 17.18
CA ARG A 17 -6.86 17.07 17.76
C ARG A 17 -7.74 15.85 17.99
N ILE A 18 -7.43 14.72 17.34
CA ILE A 18 -8.17 13.47 17.51
C ILE A 18 -7.78 12.85 18.85
N GLY A 19 -8.69 12.95 19.82
CA GLY A 19 -8.57 12.34 21.14
C GLY A 19 -8.77 10.83 21.12
N PRO A 20 -8.78 10.18 22.31
CA PRO A 20 -9.04 8.75 22.43
C PRO A 20 -10.31 8.34 21.68
N ALA A 21 -10.20 7.29 20.88
CA ALA A 21 -11.31 6.67 20.16
C ALA A 21 -11.77 5.39 20.87
N PRO A 22 -13.00 4.94 20.66
CA PRO A 22 -13.40 3.59 21.05
C PRO A 22 -12.46 2.53 20.46
N PRO A 23 -12.30 1.36 21.10
CA PRO A 23 -11.48 0.30 20.55
C PRO A 23 -12.03 -0.16 19.19
N ILE A 24 -11.12 -0.23 18.20
CA ILE A 24 -11.42 -0.67 16.83
C ILE A 24 -10.90 -2.10 16.68
N ILE A 25 -11.73 -2.98 16.13
CA ILE A 25 -11.33 -4.29 15.62
C ILE A 25 -11.44 -4.21 14.11
N ALA A 26 -10.33 -4.44 13.40
CA ALA A 26 -10.29 -4.39 11.95
C ALA A 26 -10.27 -5.80 11.36
N ILE A 27 -11.13 -6.02 10.37
CA ILE A 27 -11.25 -7.31 9.65
C ILE A 27 -11.15 -6.97 8.16
N PRO A 28 -9.95 -7.02 7.55
CA PRO A 28 -9.77 -6.66 6.16
C PRO A 28 -10.42 -7.69 5.23
N THR A 29 -11.02 -7.20 4.15
CA THR A 29 -11.63 -8.02 3.08
C THR A 29 -10.88 -7.91 1.76
N THR A 30 -9.79 -7.13 1.73
CA THR A 30 -8.87 -6.98 0.61
C THR A 30 -7.43 -7.09 1.10
N ALA A 31 -6.53 -7.49 0.23
CA ALA A 31 -5.10 -7.60 0.52
C ALA A 31 -4.33 -6.51 -0.25
N GLY A 32 -4.32 -5.28 0.27
CA GLY A 32 -3.69 -4.13 -0.38
C GLY A 32 -3.35 -3.01 0.57
N THR A 33 -4.36 -2.37 1.14
CA THR A 33 -4.21 -1.14 1.93
C THR A 33 -3.49 -1.34 3.27
N GLY A 34 -3.58 -2.53 3.88
CA GLY A 34 -3.05 -2.79 5.21
C GLY A 34 -3.66 -1.89 6.31
N SER A 35 -4.88 -1.40 6.09
CA SER A 35 -5.54 -0.44 6.99
C SER A 35 -5.78 -1.00 8.40
N GLU A 36 -5.77 -2.32 8.57
CA GLU A 36 -5.92 -3.02 9.85
C GLU A 36 -4.75 -2.78 10.82
N VAL A 37 -3.59 -2.36 10.31
CA VAL A 37 -2.43 -1.98 11.11
C VAL A 37 -2.08 -0.49 10.96
N GLY A 38 -2.93 0.29 10.30
CA GLY A 38 -2.80 1.73 10.09
C GLY A 38 -3.61 2.56 11.07
N GLY A 39 -3.09 3.70 11.50
CA GLY A 39 -3.79 4.66 12.37
C GLY A 39 -4.51 5.75 11.58
N GLY A 40 -5.09 5.44 10.41
CA GLY A 40 -5.76 6.43 9.60
C GLY A 40 -6.75 5.86 8.59
N CYS A 41 -7.46 6.75 7.95
CA CYS A 41 -8.39 6.46 6.87
C CYS A 41 -8.35 7.55 5.81
N VAL A 42 -8.78 7.20 4.61
CA VAL A 42 -9.02 8.13 3.51
C VAL A 42 -10.52 8.27 3.30
N ILE A 43 -11.00 9.50 3.25
CA ILE A 43 -12.43 9.82 3.09
C ILE A 43 -12.58 10.72 1.87
N ILE A 44 -13.60 10.46 1.06
CA ILE A 44 -14.06 11.38 0.03
C ILE A 44 -15.20 12.19 0.64
N THR A 45 -15.04 13.50 0.68
CA THR A 45 -16.03 14.44 1.21
C THR A 45 -17.15 14.67 0.19
N GLU A 46 -18.26 15.27 0.62
CA GLU A 46 -19.41 15.53 -0.25
C GLU A 46 -19.07 16.44 -1.45
N ASP A 47 -18.07 17.32 -1.30
CA ASP A 47 -17.52 18.16 -2.36
C ASP A 47 -16.44 17.48 -3.21
N GLY A 48 -16.27 16.15 -3.06
CA GLY A 48 -15.38 15.32 -3.87
C GLY A 48 -13.91 15.36 -3.43
N GLN A 49 -13.54 16.04 -2.35
CA GLN A 49 -12.17 16.07 -1.89
C GLN A 49 -11.76 14.75 -1.22
N LYS A 50 -10.61 14.20 -1.63
CA LYS A 50 -10.02 13.03 -1.01
C LYS A 50 -9.08 13.47 0.11
N ILE A 51 -9.51 13.30 1.36
CA ILE A 51 -8.75 13.72 2.55
C ILE A 51 -8.23 12.54 3.35
N VAL A 52 -7.06 12.71 3.93
CA VAL A 52 -6.45 11.75 4.85
C VAL A 52 -6.70 12.20 6.28
N ILE A 53 -7.29 11.34 7.09
CA ILE A 53 -7.45 11.51 8.54
C ILE A 53 -6.56 10.47 9.22
N GLY A 54 -5.67 10.91 10.08
CA GLY A 54 -4.74 10.00 10.75
C GLY A 54 -4.42 10.44 12.17
N SER A 55 -4.43 9.47 13.10
CA SER A 55 -4.02 9.66 14.49
C SER A 55 -3.59 8.33 15.09
N PRO A 56 -2.63 8.29 16.02
CA PRO A 56 -2.33 7.09 16.79
C PRO A 56 -3.54 6.56 17.57
N ASN A 57 -4.51 7.44 17.88
CA ASN A 57 -5.74 7.07 18.57
C ASN A 57 -6.73 6.28 17.70
N LEU A 58 -6.53 6.25 16.37
CA LEU A 58 -7.34 5.49 15.41
C LEU A 58 -6.74 4.11 15.09
N LEU A 59 -5.56 3.79 15.65
CA LEU A 59 -4.93 2.49 15.40
C LEU A 59 -5.82 1.37 15.96
N PRO A 60 -6.19 0.36 15.15
CA PRO A 60 -6.96 -0.77 15.60
C PRO A 60 -6.28 -1.49 16.78
N LYS A 61 -7.08 -1.93 17.75
CA LYS A 61 -6.58 -2.70 18.89
C LYS A 61 -6.40 -4.18 18.56
N MET A 62 -7.06 -4.63 17.52
CA MET A 62 -6.98 -5.99 17.02
C MET A 62 -7.20 -5.98 15.51
N ALA A 63 -6.40 -6.78 14.81
CA ALA A 63 -6.59 -7.12 13.40
C ALA A 63 -6.91 -8.61 13.29
N ILE A 64 -7.96 -8.97 12.57
CA ILE A 64 -8.33 -10.35 12.25
C ILE A 64 -8.14 -10.53 10.75
N CYS A 65 -6.99 -11.09 10.36
CA CYS A 65 -6.61 -11.29 8.98
C CYS A 65 -7.01 -12.70 8.52
N ASP A 66 -8.26 -12.84 8.10
CA ASP A 66 -8.79 -14.10 7.58
C ASP A 66 -8.71 -14.10 6.04
N PRO A 67 -7.85 -14.93 5.43
CA PRO A 67 -7.70 -14.98 3.97
C PRO A 67 -8.97 -15.43 3.26
N GLU A 68 -9.86 -16.16 3.92
CA GLU A 68 -11.12 -16.62 3.32
C GLU A 68 -12.03 -15.45 2.92
N LEU A 69 -11.94 -14.33 3.59
CA LEU A 69 -12.68 -13.10 3.23
C LEU A 69 -12.23 -12.48 1.91
N THR A 70 -11.09 -12.91 1.39
CA THR A 70 -10.56 -12.42 0.09
C THR A 70 -10.81 -13.38 -1.08
N LEU A 71 -11.31 -14.58 -0.84
CA LEU A 71 -11.53 -15.60 -1.89
C LEU A 71 -12.52 -15.16 -2.97
N GLY A 72 -13.47 -14.30 -2.61
CA GLY A 72 -14.46 -13.74 -3.53
C GLY A 72 -13.99 -12.54 -4.36
N LEU A 73 -12.77 -12.04 -4.17
CA LEU A 73 -12.26 -10.89 -4.90
C LEU A 73 -12.07 -11.22 -6.39
N PRO A 74 -12.60 -10.38 -7.31
CA PRO A 74 -12.31 -10.49 -8.74
C PRO A 74 -10.80 -10.38 -9.02
N LYS A 75 -10.34 -11.02 -10.11
CA LYS A 75 -8.94 -11.02 -10.55
C LYS A 75 -8.37 -9.59 -10.66
N THR A 76 -9.10 -8.69 -11.29
CA THR A 76 -8.69 -7.30 -11.46
C THR A 76 -8.51 -6.55 -10.14
N LEU A 77 -9.39 -6.78 -9.16
CA LEU A 77 -9.23 -6.19 -7.83
C LEU A 77 -8.11 -6.86 -7.05
N THR A 78 -7.94 -8.17 -7.17
CA THR A 78 -6.80 -8.89 -6.57
C THR A 78 -5.48 -8.33 -7.09
N ALA A 79 -5.33 -8.15 -8.41
CA ALA A 79 -4.15 -7.57 -9.03
C ALA A 79 -3.92 -6.13 -8.54
N ALA A 80 -4.95 -5.28 -8.62
CA ALA A 80 -4.83 -3.87 -8.25
C ALA A 80 -4.48 -3.68 -6.77
N THR A 81 -5.14 -4.41 -5.86
CA THR A 81 -4.84 -4.30 -4.43
C THR A 81 -3.46 -4.88 -4.09
N GLY A 82 -3.05 -5.97 -4.74
CA GLY A 82 -1.72 -6.54 -4.56
C GLY A 82 -0.61 -5.59 -5.06
N MET A 83 -0.84 -4.87 -6.15
CA MET A 83 0.09 -3.85 -6.63
C MET A 83 0.15 -2.62 -5.71
N ASP A 84 -0.94 -2.31 -5.01
CA ASP A 84 -0.94 -1.32 -3.94
C ASP A 84 -0.01 -1.74 -2.79
N ALA A 85 -0.12 -3.00 -2.34
CA ALA A 85 0.80 -3.55 -1.33
C ALA A 85 2.27 -3.52 -1.81
N MET A 86 2.54 -3.84 -3.09
CA MET A 86 3.88 -3.71 -3.68
C MET A 86 4.38 -2.27 -3.60
N ALA A 87 3.55 -1.29 -3.97
CA ALA A 87 3.92 0.12 -3.93
C ALA A 87 4.19 0.59 -2.50
N HIS A 88 3.39 0.17 -1.52
CA HIS A 88 3.64 0.43 -0.10
C HIS A 88 5.02 -0.08 0.35
N CYS A 89 5.32 -1.34 0.05
CA CYS A 89 6.59 -1.97 0.42
C CYS A 89 7.80 -1.24 -0.21
N ILE A 90 7.74 -0.97 -1.50
CA ILE A 90 8.83 -0.34 -2.26
C ILE A 90 9.01 1.12 -1.83
N GLU A 91 7.95 1.92 -1.82
CA GLU A 91 8.07 3.34 -1.48
C GLU A 91 8.52 3.54 -0.05
N ALA A 92 7.93 2.81 0.91
CA ALA A 92 8.36 2.85 2.30
C ALA A 92 9.84 2.49 2.46
N TYR A 93 10.31 1.46 1.76
CA TYR A 93 11.71 1.08 1.80
C TYR A 93 12.63 2.19 1.22
N LEU A 94 12.21 2.84 0.14
CA LEU A 94 13.00 3.87 -0.56
C LEU A 94 13.04 5.21 0.16
N THR A 95 12.08 5.54 1.06
CA THR A 95 12.10 6.82 1.76
C THR A 95 13.44 7.07 2.47
N PRO A 96 13.90 8.33 2.59
CA PRO A 96 15.16 8.65 3.26
C PRO A 96 15.10 8.45 4.78
N ALA A 97 13.91 8.35 5.37
CA ALA A 97 13.75 8.15 6.82
C ALA A 97 14.44 6.86 7.30
N VAL A 98 15.12 6.94 8.41
CA VAL A 98 15.85 5.80 9.00
C VAL A 98 14.95 5.06 9.98
N ASN A 99 14.51 3.88 9.60
CA ASN A 99 13.78 2.92 10.44
C ASN A 99 14.09 1.50 9.94
N PRO A 100 15.18 0.87 10.43
CA PRO A 100 15.60 -0.45 9.96
C PRO A 100 14.54 -1.56 10.13
N PRO A 101 13.80 -1.65 11.26
CA PRO A 101 12.72 -2.62 11.39
C PRO A 101 11.65 -2.47 10.29
N ALA A 102 11.14 -1.27 10.07
CA ALA A 102 10.15 -1.01 9.02
C ALA A 102 10.70 -1.31 7.62
N ALA A 103 11.98 -1.00 7.37
CA ALA A 103 12.63 -1.33 6.10
C ALA A 103 12.74 -2.86 5.87
N ALA A 104 13.02 -3.64 6.92
CA ALA A 104 13.09 -5.10 6.83
C ALA A 104 11.72 -5.71 6.58
N ILE A 105 10.68 -5.24 7.29
CA ILE A 105 9.30 -5.69 7.12
C ILE A 105 8.82 -5.41 5.69
N GLY A 106 9.10 -4.21 5.15
CA GLY A 106 8.71 -3.88 3.77
C GLY A 106 9.40 -4.75 2.71
N LEU A 107 10.63 -5.21 2.95
CA LEU A 107 11.30 -6.14 2.02
C LEU A 107 10.71 -7.55 2.09
N ASP A 108 10.30 -8.04 3.26
CA ASP A 108 9.59 -9.32 3.39
C ASP A 108 8.23 -9.25 2.68
N GLY A 109 7.47 -8.18 2.90
CA GLY A 109 6.21 -7.95 2.19
C GLY A 109 6.38 -7.90 0.67
N LEU A 110 7.44 -7.28 0.17
CA LEU A 110 7.74 -7.25 -1.26
C LEU A 110 8.01 -8.64 -1.82
N GLU A 111 8.81 -9.47 -1.14
CA GLU A 111 9.09 -10.85 -1.54
C GLU A 111 7.79 -11.67 -1.63
N ARG A 112 6.87 -11.49 -0.67
CA ARG A 112 5.56 -12.13 -0.69
C ARG A 112 4.73 -11.69 -1.89
N VAL A 113 4.65 -10.39 -2.19
CA VAL A 113 3.90 -9.90 -3.35
C VAL A 113 4.43 -10.51 -4.64
N VAL A 114 5.73 -10.47 -4.85
CA VAL A 114 6.37 -11.01 -6.07
C VAL A 114 6.05 -12.51 -6.25
N THR A 115 6.07 -13.25 -5.15
CA THR A 115 5.88 -14.72 -5.18
C THR A 115 4.41 -15.11 -5.31
N TYR A 116 3.52 -14.44 -4.58
CA TYR A 116 2.16 -14.95 -4.37
C TYR A 116 1.07 -14.17 -5.11
N LEU A 117 1.31 -12.92 -5.53
CA LEU A 117 0.30 -12.16 -6.26
C LEU A 117 -0.10 -12.84 -7.59
N PRO A 118 0.84 -13.33 -8.42
CA PRO A 118 0.47 -14.04 -9.65
C PRO A 118 -0.38 -15.29 -9.38
N ARG A 119 -0.10 -16.02 -8.30
CA ARG A 119 -0.88 -17.18 -7.88
C ARG A 119 -2.29 -16.78 -7.47
N ALA A 120 -2.42 -15.76 -6.61
CA ALA A 120 -3.72 -15.27 -6.14
C ALA A 120 -4.60 -14.70 -7.27
N VAL A 121 -3.98 -14.11 -8.32
CA VAL A 121 -4.69 -13.61 -9.51
C VAL A 121 -5.10 -14.76 -10.43
N THR A 122 -4.24 -15.77 -10.61
CA THR A 122 -4.52 -16.92 -11.48
C THR A 122 -5.57 -17.84 -10.89
N ASP A 123 -5.41 -18.17 -9.60
CA ASP A 123 -6.35 -18.96 -8.82
C ASP A 123 -6.82 -18.19 -7.58
N GLY A 124 -7.98 -17.57 -7.68
CA GLY A 124 -8.58 -16.82 -6.58
C GLY A 124 -8.94 -17.68 -5.36
N GLN A 125 -8.93 -19.01 -5.47
CA GLN A 125 -9.22 -19.95 -4.38
C GLN A 125 -7.95 -20.49 -3.69
N ASP A 126 -6.76 -20.09 -4.15
CA ASP A 126 -5.48 -20.43 -3.52
C ASP A 126 -5.35 -19.72 -2.15
N ARG A 127 -5.78 -20.42 -1.09
CA ARG A 127 -5.79 -19.91 0.29
C ARG A 127 -4.39 -19.52 0.79
N ASP A 128 -3.38 -20.25 0.38
CA ASP A 128 -2.00 -19.99 0.77
C ASP A 128 -1.53 -18.66 0.14
N ALA A 129 -1.76 -18.47 -1.16
CA ALA A 129 -1.47 -17.21 -1.83
C ALA A 129 -2.27 -16.03 -1.22
N ARG A 130 -3.55 -16.21 -0.93
CA ARG A 130 -4.40 -15.21 -0.27
C ARG A 130 -3.86 -14.81 1.10
N TRP A 131 -3.43 -15.80 1.90
CA TRP A 131 -2.83 -15.54 3.20
C TRP A 131 -1.54 -14.71 3.08
N HIS A 132 -0.64 -15.12 2.17
CA HIS A 132 0.59 -14.38 1.93
C HIS A 132 0.33 -12.95 1.45
N MET A 133 -0.67 -12.74 0.59
CA MET A 133 -1.03 -11.40 0.15
C MET A 133 -1.60 -10.53 1.28
N MET A 134 -2.39 -11.08 2.20
CA MET A 134 -2.84 -10.35 3.39
C MET A 134 -1.66 -9.94 4.28
N MET A 135 -0.70 -10.85 4.50
CA MET A 135 0.51 -10.53 5.25
C MET A 135 1.32 -9.43 4.56
N ALA A 136 1.52 -9.52 3.24
CA ALA A 136 2.20 -8.49 2.46
C ALA A 136 1.53 -7.11 2.57
N ALA A 137 0.20 -7.06 2.56
CA ALA A 137 -0.55 -5.82 2.74
C ALA A 137 -0.32 -5.21 4.14
N SER A 138 -0.40 -6.03 5.19
CA SER A 138 -0.11 -5.58 6.56
C SER A 138 1.35 -5.14 6.71
N GLU A 139 2.30 -5.87 6.15
CA GLU A 139 3.73 -5.55 6.19
C GLU A 139 4.04 -4.25 5.45
N GLY A 140 3.44 -4.04 4.27
CA GLY A 140 3.53 -2.77 3.53
C GLY A 140 3.03 -1.60 4.37
N ALA A 141 1.88 -1.76 5.04
CA ALA A 141 1.32 -0.74 5.91
C ALA A 141 2.16 -0.49 7.18
N MET A 142 2.72 -1.51 7.79
CA MET A 142 3.68 -1.32 8.89
C MET A 142 4.95 -0.59 8.41
N ALA A 143 5.42 -0.90 7.19
CA ALA A 143 6.60 -0.26 6.62
C ALA A 143 6.37 1.22 6.30
N PHE A 144 5.19 1.63 5.85
CA PHE A 144 4.94 3.03 5.52
C PHE A 144 4.84 3.97 6.75
N ALA A 145 5.04 3.46 7.97
CA ALA A 145 5.39 4.32 9.10
C ALA A 145 6.64 5.18 8.83
N LYS A 146 7.51 4.77 7.90
CA LYS A 146 8.61 5.59 7.37
C LYS A 146 8.14 6.72 6.44
N GLY A 147 6.93 6.68 5.94
CA GLY A 147 6.38 7.52 4.90
C GLY A 147 6.28 6.80 3.55
N LEU A 148 5.54 7.41 2.64
CA LEU A 148 5.38 7.00 1.24
C LEU A 148 6.04 8.04 0.32
N GLY A 149 6.00 7.80 -0.99
CA GLY A 149 6.67 8.62 -1.98
C GLY A 149 5.75 9.21 -3.04
N CYS A 150 6.32 9.45 -4.23
CA CYS A 150 5.64 10.12 -5.33
C CYS A 150 4.51 9.28 -5.94
N VAL A 151 4.60 7.94 -5.92
CA VAL A 151 3.52 7.08 -6.45
C VAL A 151 2.22 7.38 -5.73
N HIS A 152 2.24 7.28 -4.41
CA HIS A 152 1.05 7.56 -3.59
C HIS A 152 0.62 9.03 -3.66
N SER A 153 1.56 9.99 -3.68
CA SER A 153 1.21 11.40 -3.79
C SER A 153 0.46 11.70 -5.10
N MET A 154 0.92 11.14 -6.22
CA MET A 154 0.26 11.32 -7.52
C MET A 154 -1.04 10.54 -7.61
N SER A 155 -1.07 9.27 -7.17
CA SER A 155 -2.28 8.46 -7.24
C SER A 155 -3.42 9.01 -6.36
N HIS A 156 -3.11 9.63 -5.24
CA HIS A 156 -4.11 10.34 -4.43
C HIS A 156 -4.66 11.56 -5.15
N ALA A 157 -3.81 12.35 -5.80
CA ALA A 157 -4.25 13.53 -6.54
C ALA A 157 -5.10 13.15 -7.77
N ILE A 158 -4.66 12.15 -8.56
CA ILE A 158 -5.39 11.65 -9.72
C ILE A 158 -6.70 10.97 -9.31
N GLY A 159 -6.65 10.14 -8.27
CA GLY A 159 -7.83 9.42 -7.76
C GLY A 159 -8.84 10.30 -7.01
N ALA A 160 -8.55 11.60 -6.83
CA ALA A 160 -9.52 12.58 -6.34
C ALA A 160 -10.38 13.17 -7.46
N ASP A 161 -10.00 12.96 -8.72
CA ASP A 161 -10.77 13.41 -9.88
C ASP A 161 -12.00 12.50 -10.09
N PRO A 162 -13.24 13.02 -9.93
CA PRO A 162 -14.45 12.23 -10.04
C PRO A 162 -14.71 11.73 -11.47
N ASP A 163 -14.17 12.39 -12.48
CA ASP A 163 -14.36 12.02 -13.88
C ASP A 163 -13.52 10.81 -14.29
N LEU A 164 -12.38 10.60 -13.61
CA LEU A 164 -11.47 9.49 -13.94
C LEU A 164 -11.89 8.14 -13.32
N GLN A 165 -12.61 8.13 -12.19
CA GLN A 165 -13.05 6.94 -11.46
C GLN A 165 -11.97 5.83 -11.35
N ALA A 166 -10.71 6.24 -11.27
CA ALA A 166 -9.58 5.34 -11.33
C ALA A 166 -9.35 4.64 -9.98
N HIS A 167 -9.22 3.30 -10.02
CA HIS A 167 -8.93 2.53 -8.82
C HIS A 167 -7.52 2.83 -8.30
N HIS A 168 -7.38 3.10 -7.00
CA HIS A 168 -6.13 3.53 -6.37
C HIS A 168 -4.95 2.59 -6.65
N GLY A 169 -5.13 1.28 -6.44
CA GLY A 169 -4.08 0.30 -6.68
C GLY A 169 -3.68 0.21 -8.16
N THR A 170 -4.62 0.42 -9.09
CA THR A 170 -4.31 0.50 -10.53
C THR A 170 -3.45 1.72 -10.84
N LEU A 171 -3.76 2.87 -10.25
CA LEU A 171 -2.93 4.07 -10.39
C LEU A 171 -1.51 3.82 -9.85
N ASN A 172 -1.39 3.20 -8.69
CA ASN A 172 -0.09 2.85 -8.12
C ASN A 172 0.69 1.90 -9.03
N ALA A 173 0.05 0.88 -9.60
CA ALA A 173 0.67 -0.05 -10.54
C ALA A 173 1.25 0.65 -11.77
N VAL A 174 0.49 1.58 -12.36
CA VAL A 174 0.87 2.32 -13.57
C VAL A 174 1.98 3.34 -13.29
N LEU A 175 1.92 4.04 -12.17
CA LEU A 175 2.86 5.10 -11.81
C LEU A 175 4.20 4.56 -11.30
N LEU A 176 4.19 3.40 -10.64
CA LEU A 176 5.36 2.83 -9.94
C LEU A 176 6.60 2.69 -10.84
N PRO A 177 6.55 2.11 -12.07
CA PRO A 177 7.74 1.99 -12.92
C PRO A 177 8.39 3.33 -13.25
N THR A 178 7.58 4.36 -13.55
CA THR A 178 8.08 5.70 -13.90
C THR A 178 8.76 6.36 -12.70
N VAL A 179 8.15 6.27 -11.53
CA VAL A 179 8.72 6.83 -10.29
C VAL A 179 10.01 6.12 -9.91
N LEU A 180 10.10 4.81 -10.13
CA LEU A 180 11.33 4.06 -9.87
C LEU A 180 12.48 4.51 -10.78
N ARG A 181 12.22 4.77 -12.07
CA ARG A 181 13.25 5.33 -12.97
C ARG A 181 13.71 6.71 -12.50
N LEU A 182 12.78 7.55 -12.06
CA LEU A 182 13.11 8.86 -11.51
C LEU A 182 13.96 8.78 -10.24
N ASN A 183 13.65 7.82 -9.35
CA ASN A 183 14.35 7.65 -8.08
C ASN A 183 15.71 6.96 -8.22
N ALA A 184 15.93 6.17 -9.26
CA ALA A 184 17.12 5.33 -9.41
C ALA A 184 18.46 6.06 -9.16
N PRO A 185 18.69 7.30 -9.67
CA PRO A 185 19.94 8.01 -9.42
C PRO A 185 20.14 8.48 -7.97
N HIS A 186 19.10 8.46 -7.15
CA HIS A 186 19.06 9.11 -5.83
C HIS A 186 19.00 8.15 -4.64
N VAL A 187 18.82 6.85 -4.86
CA VAL A 187 18.56 5.87 -3.79
C VAL A 187 19.73 4.96 -3.45
N GLY A 188 20.85 5.09 -4.17
CA GLY A 188 22.10 4.36 -3.91
C GLY A 188 21.89 2.84 -3.87
N ASP A 189 22.50 2.19 -2.87
CA ASP A 189 22.48 0.72 -2.73
C ASP A 189 21.12 0.12 -2.37
N LYS A 190 20.09 0.95 -2.14
CA LYS A 190 18.76 0.42 -1.82
C LYS A 190 18.20 -0.45 -2.93
N TYR A 191 18.52 -0.14 -4.19
CA TYR A 191 18.09 -0.96 -5.33
C TYR A 191 18.73 -2.36 -5.35
N VAL A 192 19.93 -2.52 -4.82
CA VAL A 192 20.54 -3.85 -4.68
C VAL A 192 19.69 -4.75 -3.79
N ARG A 193 19.22 -4.21 -2.66
CA ARG A 193 18.37 -4.97 -1.73
C ARG A 193 16.97 -5.19 -2.28
N LEU A 194 16.42 -4.23 -3.03
CA LEU A 194 15.12 -4.42 -3.71
C LEU A 194 15.21 -5.58 -4.71
N ARG A 195 16.22 -5.58 -5.60
CA ARG A 195 16.43 -6.69 -6.55
C ARG A 195 16.51 -8.04 -5.84
N ARG A 196 17.24 -8.09 -4.73
CA ARG A 196 17.39 -9.33 -3.95
C ARG A 196 16.05 -9.80 -3.37
N ALA A 197 15.25 -8.90 -2.79
CA ALA A 197 13.92 -9.22 -2.28
C ALA A 197 12.94 -9.63 -3.39
N MET A 198 13.12 -9.11 -4.60
CA MET A 198 12.34 -9.47 -5.78
C MET A 198 12.85 -10.73 -6.50
N GLY A 199 13.95 -11.35 -6.05
CA GLY A 199 14.57 -12.50 -6.71
C GLY A 199 15.19 -12.16 -8.05
N LEU A 200 15.60 -10.90 -8.28
CA LEU A 200 16.16 -10.43 -9.55
C LEU A 200 17.69 -10.51 -9.55
N GLU A 201 18.26 -10.70 -10.73
CA GLU A 201 19.70 -10.67 -10.93
C GLU A 201 20.30 -9.28 -10.69
N GLU A 202 21.60 -9.26 -10.43
CA GLU A 202 22.34 -8.00 -10.31
C GLU A 202 22.28 -7.22 -11.63
N GLY A 203 21.90 -5.94 -11.54
CA GLY A 203 21.78 -5.08 -12.73
C GLY A 203 20.41 -5.10 -13.43
N ALA A 204 19.50 -6.01 -13.07
CA ALA A 204 18.14 -6.00 -13.64
C ALA A 204 17.43 -4.66 -13.47
N ASP A 205 16.72 -4.21 -14.50
CA ASP A 205 15.88 -3.00 -14.43
C ASP A 205 14.58 -3.32 -13.69
N ILE A 206 14.48 -2.84 -12.45
CA ILE A 206 13.30 -3.06 -11.60
C ILE A 206 12.05 -2.46 -12.24
N ALA A 207 12.15 -1.30 -12.87
CA ALA A 207 11.01 -0.62 -13.47
C ALA A 207 10.49 -1.35 -14.72
N GLU A 208 11.38 -1.91 -15.53
CA GLU A 208 11.01 -2.76 -16.65
C GLU A 208 10.37 -4.04 -16.16
N TRP A 209 10.97 -4.70 -15.18
CA TRP A 209 10.40 -5.91 -14.57
C TRP A 209 8.98 -5.68 -14.02
N ILE A 210 8.74 -4.57 -13.30
CA ILE A 210 7.40 -4.25 -12.79
C ILE A 210 6.43 -3.95 -13.95
N THR A 211 6.90 -3.32 -15.02
CA THR A 211 6.07 -3.10 -16.22
C THR A 211 5.60 -4.43 -16.81
N ASP A 212 6.48 -5.41 -16.90
CA ASP A 212 6.15 -6.75 -17.42
C ASP A 212 5.30 -7.54 -16.40
N PHE A 213 5.58 -7.40 -15.12
CA PHE A 213 4.76 -7.99 -14.07
C PHE A 213 3.31 -7.48 -14.11
N ASN A 214 3.10 -6.18 -14.31
CA ASN A 214 1.77 -5.60 -14.50
C ASN A 214 1.01 -6.19 -15.69
N ARG A 215 1.72 -6.56 -16.76
CA ARG A 215 1.11 -7.16 -17.96
C ARG A 215 0.69 -8.62 -17.75
N GLN A 216 1.31 -9.29 -16.80
CA GLN A 216 1.03 -10.69 -16.46
C GLN A 216 -0.17 -10.83 -15.52
N LEU A 217 -0.50 -9.79 -14.76
CA LEU A 217 -1.60 -9.75 -13.81
C LEU A 217 -2.93 -9.41 -14.50
#